data_a3e631ce2ff560e88739df43e4b8466e
#
_entry.id   a3e631ce2ff560e88739df43e4b8466e
#
_cell.length_a   1.000
_cell.length_b   1.000
_cell.length_c   1.000
_cell.angle_alpha   90.00
_cell.angle_beta   90.00
_cell.angle_gamma   90.00
#
_symmetry.space_group_name_H-M   'P 1'
#
loop_
_entity.id
_entity.type
_entity.pdbx_description
1 polymer ?
#
loop_
_entity_poly.entity_id
_entity_poly.type
_entity_poly.pdbx_seq_one_letter_code
_entity_poly.pdbx_strand_id
1 'polypeptide(L)'
;MKLTTAAGNTRLLLLFAGWGTDPSLYSPPGVEGYDMMVVWDYTDTAIDTAAISRYDEIAVIGYSFGVTAASTFLNAFPQLPVTARIAVNGTCHPVDDTRGIPRAIFDGTLAGLNPRSLAKFYRRMAGSGKLYEEILPCLPPAPDTDSLKAQLEAIGSRGSVTADWDMAIVSDNDLIIPAENQLRAWREADVPVKVIAGGHLPDFSSIFRTVLTDKDLVASRFSGAIATYDRAASIQRHIAGRLVELWNPGPEESLD
;
A
#
# COMPACT_ATOMS: atom_id res chain seq x y z
N MET A 1 -0.34 16.01 -0.46
CA MET A 1 -1.21 14.94 -1.02
C MET A 1 -2.68 15.31 -0.80
N LYS A 2 -3.57 14.85 -1.66
CA LYS A 2 -5.03 14.98 -1.52
C LYS A 2 -5.61 13.68 -0.97
N LEU A 3 -6.75 13.77 -0.28
CA LEU A 3 -7.43 12.63 0.34
C LEU A 3 -8.94 12.76 0.12
N THR A 4 -9.59 11.67 -0.30
CA THR A 4 -11.06 11.62 -0.35
C THR A 4 -11.63 11.54 1.07
N THR A 5 -12.92 11.91 1.21
CA THR A 5 -13.66 11.73 2.46
C THR A 5 -14.48 10.46 2.41
N ALA A 6 -14.59 9.79 3.55
CA ALA A 6 -15.48 8.63 3.74
C ALA A 6 -16.11 8.72 5.14
N ALA A 7 -17.22 8.05 5.33
CA ALA A 7 -17.96 8.10 6.60
C ALA A 7 -18.81 6.86 6.82
N GLY A 8 -18.75 6.28 8.00
CA GLY A 8 -19.71 5.31 8.50
C GLY A 8 -19.15 4.06 9.14
N ASN A 9 -18.04 3.50 8.63
CA ASN A 9 -17.42 2.31 9.21
C ASN A 9 -16.29 2.66 10.18
N THR A 10 -15.88 1.69 11.00
CA THR A 10 -14.72 1.81 11.89
C THR A 10 -13.44 1.24 11.25
N ARG A 11 -13.54 0.62 10.07
CA ARG A 11 -12.44 0.06 9.31
C ARG A 11 -12.23 0.83 8.02
N LEU A 12 -10.96 1.06 7.66
CA LEU A 12 -10.56 1.84 6.49
C LEU A 12 -9.71 1.02 5.52
N LEU A 13 -10.04 1.10 4.25
CA LEU A 13 -9.18 0.78 3.14
C LEU A 13 -8.55 2.09 2.62
N LEU A 14 -7.26 2.28 2.87
CA LEU A 14 -6.52 3.47 2.47
C LEU A 14 -5.66 3.16 1.26
N LEU A 15 -6.07 3.64 0.09
CA LEU A 15 -5.38 3.43 -1.18
C LEU A 15 -4.52 4.64 -1.54
N PHE A 16 -3.23 4.43 -1.71
CA PHE A 16 -2.32 5.38 -2.34
C PHE A 16 -2.29 5.10 -3.85
N ALA A 17 -2.85 6.02 -4.62
CA ALA A 17 -3.09 5.88 -6.06
C ALA A 17 -1.81 5.88 -6.91
N GLY A 18 -1.89 5.43 -8.14
CA GLY A 18 -0.83 5.59 -9.12
C GLY A 18 -0.73 7.04 -9.63
N TRP A 19 0.44 7.41 -10.16
CA TRP A 19 0.62 8.71 -10.79
C TRP A 19 -0.28 8.87 -12.02
N GLY A 20 -0.80 10.08 -12.20
CA GLY A 20 -1.66 10.41 -13.34
C GLY A 20 -3.10 9.89 -13.20
N THR A 21 -3.47 9.35 -12.06
CA THR A 21 -4.82 8.87 -11.75
C THR A 21 -5.44 9.65 -10.60
N ASP A 22 -6.75 9.56 -10.48
CA ASP A 22 -7.52 10.16 -9.40
C ASP A 22 -8.54 9.16 -8.83
N PRO A 23 -9.33 9.52 -7.81
CA PRO A 23 -10.27 8.62 -7.17
C PRO A 23 -11.29 7.95 -8.10
N SER A 24 -11.62 8.58 -9.25
CA SER A 24 -12.63 8.05 -10.18
C SER A 24 -12.25 6.69 -10.74
N LEU A 25 -10.93 6.40 -10.87
CA LEU A 25 -10.43 5.11 -11.35
C LEU A 25 -10.63 3.98 -10.31
N TYR A 26 -10.76 4.31 -9.04
CA TYR A 26 -10.74 3.36 -7.92
C TYR A 26 -12.08 3.23 -7.22
N SER A 27 -13.17 3.68 -7.84
CA SER A 27 -14.52 3.62 -7.25
C SER A 27 -15.21 2.28 -7.56
N PRO A 28 -14.76 1.15 -6.99
CA PRO A 28 -15.47 -0.12 -7.09
C PRO A 28 -16.71 -0.08 -6.21
N PRO A 29 -17.65 -1.02 -6.39
CA PRO A 29 -18.69 -1.24 -5.40
C PRO A 29 -18.04 -1.43 -4.04
N GLY A 30 -18.52 -0.71 -3.03
CA GLY A 30 -17.90 -0.63 -1.72
C GLY A 30 -17.55 -1.99 -1.13
N VAL A 31 -16.48 -2.02 -0.39
CA VAL A 31 -16.09 -3.22 0.36
C VAL A 31 -16.91 -3.25 1.64
N GLU A 32 -17.73 -4.28 1.81
CA GLU A 32 -18.62 -4.39 2.96
C GLU A 32 -17.85 -4.25 4.28
N GLY A 33 -18.31 -3.36 5.14
CA GLY A 33 -17.72 -3.11 6.45
C GLY A 33 -16.46 -2.24 6.45
N TYR A 34 -16.04 -1.68 5.31
CA TYR A 34 -14.93 -0.74 5.21
C TYR A 34 -15.36 0.57 4.55
N ASP A 35 -14.85 1.66 5.08
CA ASP A 35 -14.76 2.92 4.33
C ASP A 35 -13.55 2.83 3.39
N MET A 36 -13.63 3.53 2.26
CA MET A 36 -12.51 3.62 1.33
C MET A 36 -12.07 5.07 1.19
N MET A 37 -10.79 5.32 1.38
CA MET A 37 -10.16 6.61 1.08
C MET A 37 -9.06 6.43 0.06
N VAL A 38 -8.97 7.36 -0.89
CA VAL A 38 -7.91 7.41 -1.90
C VAL A 38 -7.02 8.60 -1.62
N VAL A 39 -5.71 8.38 -1.63
CA VAL A 39 -4.65 9.40 -1.54
C VAL A 39 -4.02 9.55 -2.92
N TRP A 40 -3.94 10.77 -3.42
CA TRP A 40 -3.32 11.09 -4.72
C TRP A 40 -2.66 12.47 -4.70
N ASP A 41 -2.05 12.90 -5.80
CA ASP A 41 -1.33 14.17 -5.92
C ASP A 41 -0.08 14.21 -5.03
N TYR A 42 1.01 13.69 -5.54
CA TYR A 42 2.27 13.50 -4.81
C TYR A 42 3.24 14.67 -4.95
N THR A 43 2.75 15.88 -5.17
CA THR A 43 3.59 17.09 -5.22
C THR A 43 4.32 17.32 -3.89
N ASP A 44 3.66 17.01 -2.78
CA ASP A 44 4.25 16.98 -1.43
C ASP A 44 3.96 15.65 -0.71
N THR A 45 4.41 15.50 0.54
CA THR A 45 4.15 14.33 1.40
C THR A 45 3.21 14.63 2.56
N ALA A 46 2.72 15.86 2.68
CA ALA A 46 1.81 16.22 3.76
C ALA A 46 0.44 15.58 3.56
N ILE A 47 -0.06 14.94 4.60
CA ILE A 47 -1.38 14.33 4.65
C ILE A 47 -2.05 14.71 5.98
N ASP A 48 -3.30 15.14 5.91
CA ASP A 48 -4.11 15.34 7.11
C ASP A 48 -4.58 13.98 7.64
N THR A 49 -4.01 13.58 8.77
CA THR A 49 -4.36 12.31 9.42
C THR A 49 -5.58 12.39 10.32
N ALA A 50 -6.16 13.56 10.56
CA ALA A 50 -7.32 13.71 11.45
C ALA A 50 -8.51 12.84 10.99
N ALA A 51 -8.75 12.78 9.68
CA ALA A 51 -9.79 11.93 9.09
C ALA A 51 -9.47 10.42 9.16
N ILE A 52 -8.17 10.07 9.26
CA ILE A 52 -7.69 8.67 9.26
C ILE A 52 -7.63 8.12 10.68
N SER A 53 -7.25 8.94 11.65
CA SER A 53 -7.01 8.53 13.05
C SER A 53 -8.25 8.03 13.80
N ARG A 54 -9.44 8.22 13.23
CA ARG A 54 -10.72 7.75 13.82
C ARG A 54 -11.01 6.27 13.60
N TYR A 55 -10.25 5.60 12.72
CA TYR A 55 -10.50 4.20 12.38
C TYR A 55 -9.78 3.26 13.35
N ASP A 56 -10.43 2.14 13.67
CA ASP A 56 -9.89 1.10 14.55
C ASP A 56 -8.95 0.17 13.81
N GLU A 57 -9.14 0.01 12.49
CA GLU A 57 -8.31 -0.81 11.60
C GLU A 57 -8.10 -0.10 10.27
N ILE A 58 -6.87 -0.13 9.77
CA ILE A 58 -6.49 0.46 8.49
C ILE A 58 -5.75 -0.59 7.65
N ALA A 59 -6.30 -0.91 6.47
CA ALA A 59 -5.58 -1.64 5.44
C ALA A 59 -4.99 -0.63 4.45
N VAL A 60 -3.66 -0.58 4.32
CA VAL A 60 -2.95 0.31 3.40
C VAL A 60 -2.65 -0.43 2.12
N ILE A 61 -3.03 0.15 0.99
CA ILE A 61 -2.67 -0.33 -0.34
C ILE A 61 -1.87 0.76 -1.04
N GLY A 62 -0.67 0.44 -1.51
CA GLY A 62 0.10 1.30 -2.39
C GLY A 62 0.06 0.75 -3.82
N TYR A 63 -0.34 1.57 -4.79
CA TYR A 63 -0.34 1.19 -6.20
C TYR A 63 0.67 2.02 -6.98
N SER A 64 1.55 1.34 -7.75
CA SER A 64 2.53 2.02 -8.60
C SER A 64 3.42 2.97 -7.76
N PHE A 65 3.55 4.25 -8.12
CA PHE A 65 4.24 5.25 -7.29
C PHE A 65 3.59 5.49 -5.92
N GLY A 66 2.32 5.09 -5.75
CA GLY A 66 1.65 5.08 -4.47
C GLY A 66 2.33 4.18 -3.43
N VAL A 67 3.11 3.17 -3.85
CA VAL A 67 3.91 2.34 -2.92
C VAL A 67 4.94 3.19 -2.17
N THR A 68 5.69 4.04 -2.87
CA THR A 68 6.68 4.91 -2.23
C THR A 68 6.01 5.96 -1.35
N ALA A 69 4.87 6.53 -1.79
CA ALA A 69 4.11 7.48 -1.00
C ALA A 69 3.53 6.83 0.27
N ALA A 70 2.99 5.62 0.16
CA ALA A 70 2.51 4.84 1.29
C ALA A 70 3.65 4.45 2.24
N SER A 71 4.84 4.09 1.73
CA SER A 71 6.01 3.85 2.57
C SER A 71 6.40 5.08 3.39
N THR A 72 6.36 6.26 2.77
CA THR A 72 6.59 7.53 3.49
C THR A 72 5.55 7.75 4.59
N PHE A 73 4.28 7.50 4.29
CA PHE A 73 3.18 7.61 5.25
C PHE A 73 3.33 6.63 6.41
N LEU A 74 3.60 5.35 6.13
CA LEU A 74 3.76 4.30 7.15
C LEU A 74 4.90 4.64 8.13
N ASN A 75 6.02 5.17 7.62
CA ASN A 75 7.15 5.59 8.43
C ASN A 75 6.86 6.85 9.26
N ALA A 76 6.06 7.78 8.72
CA ALA A 76 5.70 9.01 9.42
C ALA A 76 4.66 8.80 10.53
N PHE A 77 3.80 7.78 10.41
CA PHE A 77 2.67 7.55 11.32
C PHE A 77 2.62 6.10 11.84
N PRO A 78 3.69 5.61 12.49
CA PRO A 78 3.76 4.22 12.98
C PRO A 78 2.75 3.91 14.10
N GLN A 79 2.14 4.94 14.69
CA GLN A 79 1.14 4.81 15.75
C GLN A 79 -0.27 4.48 15.23
N LEU A 80 -0.53 4.62 13.92
CA LEU A 80 -1.84 4.30 13.36
C LEU A 80 -2.10 2.79 13.40
N PRO A 81 -3.37 2.36 13.59
CA PRO A 81 -3.73 0.95 13.69
C PRO A 81 -3.72 0.26 12.30
N VAL A 82 -2.57 0.25 11.63
CA VAL A 82 -2.40 -0.39 10.33
C VAL A 82 -2.29 -1.90 10.51
N THR A 83 -3.27 -2.63 9.97
CA THR A 83 -3.40 -4.08 10.09
C THR A 83 -3.00 -4.84 8.82
N ALA A 84 -2.87 -4.15 7.68
CA ALA A 84 -2.39 -4.73 6.42
C ALA A 84 -1.68 -3.68 5.56
N ARG A 85 -0.61 -4.10 4.88
CA ARG A 85 0.22 -3.28 3.99
C ARG A 85 0.46 -4.04 2.70
N ILE A 86 -0.21 -3.64 1.63
CA ILE A 86 -0.17 -4.35 0.34
C ILE A 86 0.39 -3.43 -0.73
N ALA A 87 1.50 -3.83 -1.33
CA ALA A 87 2.06 -3.18 -2.50
C ALA A 87 1.49 -3.80 -3.78
N VAL A 88 1.08 -2.98 -4.74
CA VAL A 88 0.49 -3.44 -6.01
C VAL A 88 1.19 -2.76 -7.17
N ASN A 89 1.80 -3.55 -8.04
CA ASN A 89 2.47 -3.08 -9.25
C ASN A 89 3.35 -1.85 -9.02
N GLY A 90 4.17 -1.90 -7.97
CA GLY A 90 5.07 -0.84 -7.55
C GLY A 90 6.15 -1.37 -6.62
N THR A 91 7.12 -0.53 -6.29
CA THR A 91 8.21 -0.86 -5.36
C THR A 91 8.55 0.33 -4.47
N CYS A 92 9.38 0.10 -3.47
CA CYS A 92 9.98 1.14 -2.63
C CYS A 92 11.08 1.96 -3.36
N HIS A 93 11.39 1.60 -4.62
CA HIS A 93 12.41 2.22 -5.46
C HIS A 93 11.76 2.79 -6.72
N PRO A 94 11.17 4.01 -6.68
CA PRO A 94 10.35 4.53 -7.79
C PRO A 94 11.14 4.66 -9.09
N VAL A 95 12.40 5.09 -9.00
CA VAL A 95 13.31 5.25 -10.14
C VAL A 95 14.60 4.50 -9.85
N ASP A 96 14.73 3.31 -10.43
CA ASP A 96 15.89 2.41 -10.27
C ASP A 96 15.94 1.44 -11.44
N ASP A 97 17.09 1.27 -12.06
CA ASP A 97 17.25 0.47 -13.28
C ASP A 97 16.94 -1.02 -13.08
N THR A 98 17.01 -1.50 -11.84
CA THR A 98 16.89 -2.92 -11.51
C THR A 98 15.75 -3.24 -10.54
N ARG A 99 15.18 -2.23 -9.85
CA ARG A 99 14.18 -2.41 -8.78
C ARG A 99 12.94 -1.52 -8.95
N GLY A 100 12.90 -0.66 -9.96
CA GLY A 100 11.83 0.29 -10.22
C GLY A 100 11.66 0.58 -11.69
N ILE A 101 11.26 1.81 -12.01
CA ILE A 101 11.27 2.29 -13.39
C ILE A 101 12.71 2.63 -13.76
N PRO A 102 13.24 2.09 -14.87
CA PRO A 102 14.57 2.44 -15.35
C PRO A 102 14.74 3.95 -15.54
N ARG A 103 15.86 4.51 -15.08
CA ARG A 103 16.14 5.96 -15.11
C ARG A 103 15.89 6.59 -16.48
N ALA A 104 16.37 5.96 -17.55
CA ALA A 104 16.19 6.48 -18.91
C ALA A 104 14.70 6.56 -19.32
N ILE A 105 13.86 5.61 -18.87
CA ILE A 105 12.42 5.59 -19.16
C ILE A 105 11.72 6.68 -18.35
N PHE A 106 12.08 6.85 -17.09
CA PHE A 106 11.55 7.89 -16.22
C PHE A 106 11.88 9.30 -16.78
N ASP A 107 13.15 9.57 -17.04
CA ASP A 107 13.62 10.86 -17.56
C ASP A 107 13.00 11.17 -18.93
N GLY A 108 12.87 10.18 -19.81
CA GLY A 108 12.19 10.31 -21.10
C GLY A 108 10.70 10.63 -20.94
N THR A 109 10.02 10.05 -19.94
CA THR A 109 8.62 10.35 -19.63
C THR A 109 8.47 11.78 -19.13
N LEU A 110 9.33 12.20 -18.19
CA LEU A 110 9.34 13.54 -17.61
C LEU A 110 9.60 14.61 -18.68
N ALA A 111 10.62 14.42 -19.51
CA ALA A 111 11.00 15.37 -20.56
C ALA A 111 9.94 15.46 -21.69
N GLY A 112 9.31 14.33 -22.03
CA GLY A 112 8.36 14.23 -23.13
C GLY A 112 6.90 14.38 -22.75
N LEU A 113 6.58 14.74 -21.49
CA LEU A 113 5.20 14.77 -21.00
C LEU A 113 4.37 15.86 -21.69
N ASN A 114 3.31 15.43 -22.33
CA ASN A 114 2.28 16.23 -22.96
C ASN A 114 0.99 15.40 -23.11
N PRO A 115 -0.16 15.97 -23.49
CA PRO A 115 -1.42 15.22 -23.56
C PRO A 115 -1.36 13.96 -24.44
N ARG A 116 -0.60 14.01 -25.54
CA ARG A 116 -0.46 12.84 -26.45
C ARG A 116 0.39 11.72 -25.83
N SER A 117 1.49 12.06 -25.17
CA SER A 117 2.34 11.06 -24.50
C SER A 117 1.64 10.49 -23.27
N LEU A 118 0.87 11.29 -22.55
CA LEU A 118 0.05 10.85 -21.42
C LEU A 118 -1.03 9.84 -21.87
N ALA A 119 -1.71 10.09 -22.99
CA ALA A 119 -2.65 9.12 -23.55
C ALA A 119 -1.99 7.79 -23.94
N LYS A 120 -0.73 7.82 -24.42
CA LYS A 120 0.06 6.60 -24.65
C LYS A 120 0.43 5.90 -23.34
N PHE A 121 0.74 6.66 -22.29
CA PHE A 121 0.99 6.11 -20.95
C PHE A 121 -0.25 5.36 -20.44
N TYR A 122 -1.44 5.96 -20.48
CA TYR A 122 -2.69 5.30 -20.06
C TYR A 122 -3.00 4.02 -20.84
N ARG A 123 -2.71 3.99 -22.15
CA ARG A 123 -2.88 2.76 -22.95
C ARG A 123 -1.94 1.64 -22.51
N ARG A 124 -0.68 1.98 -22.19
CA ARG A 124 0.30 1.01 -21.66
C ARG A 124 -0.09 0.56 -20.25
N MET A 125 -0.56 1.47 -19.41
CA MET A 125 -1.04 1.19 -18.06
C MET A 125 -2.20 0.17 -18.11
N ALA A 126 -3.16 0.37 -18.98
CA ALA A 126 -4.29 -0.54 -19.19
C ALA A 126 -3.85 -1.91 -19.75
N GLY A 127 -2.77 -1.98 -20.54
CA GLY A 127 -2.24 -3.21 -21.10
C GLY A 127 -3.05 -3.79 -22.28
N SER A 128 -4.30 -3.35 -22.50
CA SER A 128 -5.13 -3.74 -23.63
C SER A 128 -6.02 -2.60 -24.11
N GLY A 129 -6.37 -2.61 -25.40
CA GLY A 129 -7.30 -1.62 -25.97
C GLY A 129 -8.67 -1.67 -25.31
N LYS A 130 -9.18 -2.86 -25.02
CA LYS A 130 -10.48 -3.04 -24.36
C LYS A 130 -10.49 -2.39 -22.98
N LEU A 131 -9.53 -2.70 -22.11
CA LEU A 131 -9.46 -2.11 -20.78
C LEU A 131 -9.23 -0.59 -20.84
N TYR A 132 -8.43 -0.12 -21.82
CA TYR A 132 -8.25 1.32 -22.03
C TYR A 132 -9.57 2.04 -22.34
N GLU A 133 -10.42 1.47 -23.21
CA GLU A 133 -11.75 2.03 -23.51
C GLU A 133 -12.67 2.01 -22.29
N GLU A 134 -12.62 0.95 -21.48
CA GLU A 134 -13.40 0.82 -20.25
C GLU A 134 -13.02 1.86 -19.18
N ILE A 135 -11.75 2.17 -19.03
CA ILE A 135 -11.27 3.12 -18.02
C ILE A 135 -11.26 4.57 -18.49
N LEU A 136 -11.38 4.82 -19.80
CA LEU A 136 -11.29 6.17 -20.35
C LEU A 136 -12.25 7.18 -19.68
N PRO A 137 -13.51 6.83 -19.36
CA PRO A 137 -14.41 7.72 -18.62
C PRO A 137 -14.00 7.99 -17.18
N CYS A 138 -13.12 7.15 -16.60
CA CYS A 138 -12.62 7.25 -15.23
C CYS A 138 -11.26 7.98 -15.15
N LEU A 139 -10.67 8.32 -16.30
CA LEU A 139 -9.44 9.10 -16.34
C LEU A 139 -9.75 10.59 -16.27
N PRO A 140 -8.85 11.43 -15.72
CA PRO A 140 -9.04 12.88 -15.72
C PRO A 140 -9.31 13.41 -17.12
N PRO A 141 -10.45 14.10 -17.36
CA PRO A 141 -10.87 14.51 -18.71
C PRO A 141 -9.97 15.58 -19.32
N ALA A 142 -9.33 16.38 -18.49
CA ALA A 142 -8.38 17.43 -18.89
C ALA A 142 -7.21 17.45 -17.90
N PRO A 143 -6.30 16.47 -17.96
CA PRO A 143 -5.21 16.37 -17.02
C PRO A 143 -4.27 17.58 -17.18
N ASP A 144 -3.97 18.23 -16.05
CA ASP A 144 -2.96 19.28 -15.98
C ASP A 144 -1.56 18.63 -16.09
N THR A 145 -0.98 18.70 -17.27
CA THR A 145 0.34 18.10 -17.55
C THR A 145 1.46 18.78 -16.78
N ASP A 146 1.34 20.05 -16.42
CA ASP A 146 2.35 20.75 -15.62
C ASP A 146 2.30 20.30 -14.16
N SER A 147 1.10 20.13 -13.60
CA SER A 147 0.94 19.50 -12.28
C SER A 147 1.45 18.05 -12.25
N LEU A 148 1.13 17.25 -13.27
CA LEU A 148 1.63 15.88 -13.38
C LEU A 148 3.15 15.82 -13.50
N LYS A 149 3.76 16.77 -14.22
CA LYS A 149 5.20 16.91 -14.31
C LYS A 149 5.84 17.23 -12.97
N ALA A 150 5.28 18.21 -12.24
CA ALA A 150 5.74 18.56 -10.89
C ALA A 150 5.65 17.37 -9.92
N GLN A 151 4.62 16.52 -10.03
CA GLN A 151 4.51 15.29 -9.24
C GLN A 151 5.63 14.30 -9.59
N LEU A 152 5.95 14.07 -10.88
CA LEU A 152 7.06 13.21 -11.27
C LEU A 152 8.40 13.73 -10.76
N GLU A 153 8.65 15.04 -10.88
CA GLU A 153 9.86 15.68 -10.35
C GLU A 153 9.97 15.46 -8.83
N ALA A 154 8.88 15.65 -8.10
CA ALA A 154 8.83 15.40 -6.67
C ALA A 154 9.07 13.94 -6.30
N ILE A 155 8.47 12.98 -7.02
CA ILE A 155 8.69 11.53 -6.84
C ILE A 155 10.16 11.19 -7.13
N GLY A 156 10.69 11.64 -8.26
CA GLY A 156 12.08 11.35 -8.65
C GLY A 156 13.11 11.92 -7.69
N SER A 157 12.84 13.05 -7.06
CA SER A 157 13.73 13.70 -6.11
C SER A 157 13.75 13.05 -4.72
N ARG A 158 12.65 12.40 -4.31
CA ARG A 158 12.55 11.74 -2.99
C ARG A 158 13.37 10.46 -2.90
N GLY A 159 13.62 9.80 -4.03
CA GLY A 159 14.37 8.55 -4.07
C GLY A 159 13.61 7.37 -3.46
N SER A 160 14.37 6.36 -3.01
CA SER A 160 13.82 5.14 -2.42
C SER A 160 13.38 5.37 -0.97
N VAL A 161 12.21 4.85 -0.63
CA VAL A 161 11.67 4.88 0.74
C VAL A 161 11.16 3.49 1.09
N THR A 162 11.87 2.79 1.96
CA THR A 162 11.47 1.45 2.42
C THR A 162 10.50 1.54 3.60
N ALA A 163 9.61 0.57 3.69
CA ALA A 163 8.73 0.33 4.83
C ALA A 163 8.45 -1.17 4.93
N ASP A 164 7.91 -1.60 6.05
CA ASP A 164 7.47 -2.98 6.23
C ASP A 164 6.18 -3.21 5.41
N TRP A 165 6.25 -4.14 4.46
CA TRP A 165 5.13 -4.57 3.64
C TRP A 165 4.79 -6.02 3.94
N ASP A 166 3.50 -6.35 4.07
CA ASP A 166 3.06 -7.72 4.36
C ASP A 166 3.00 -8.58 3.10
N MET A 167 2.72 -7.98 1.94
CA MET A 167 2.64 -8.66 0.65
C MET A 167 2.84 -7.69 -0.51
N ALA A 168 3.42 -8.18 -1.60
CA ALA A 168 3.41 -7.49 -2.88
C ALA A 168 2.61 -8.29 -3.91
N ILE A 169 1.82 -7.60 -4.74
CA ILE A 169 1.10 -8.16 -5.88
C ILE A 169 1.73 -7.60 -7.14
N VAL A 170 2.21 -8.48 -8.01
CA VAL A 170 2.95 -8.11 -9.22
C VAL A 170 2.25 -8.70 -10.43
N SER A 171 1.89 -7.85 -11.40
CA SER A 171 1.36 -8.29 -12.70
C SER A 171 2.51 -8.78 -13.60
N ASP A 172 2.32 -9.94 -14.22
CA ASP A 172 3.35 -10.62 -15.03
C ASP A 172 3.67 -9.88 -16.34
N ASN A 173 2.76 -9.07 -16.86
CA ASN A 173 2.92 -8.29 -18.10
C ASN A 173 2.82 -6.77 -17.85
N ASP A 174 3.46 -6.29 -16.79
CA ASP A 174 3.52 -4.86 -16.48
C ASP A 174 4.43 -4.11 -17.46
N LEU A 175 3.83 -3.21 -18.26
CA LEU A 175 4.52 -2.40 -19.27
C LEU A 175 4.99 -1.03 -18.74
N ILE A 176 4.81 -0.75 -17.47
CA ILE A 176 5.20 0.50 -16.81
C ILE A 176 6.40 0.27 -15.90
N ILE A 177 6.28 -0.64 -14.94
CA ILE A 177 7.37 -1.07 -14.07
C ILE A 177 7.68 -2.53 -14.39
N PRO A 178 8.84 -2.85 -14.97
CA PRO A 178 9.15 -4.22 -15.35
C PRO A 178 8.90 -5.22 -14.23
N ALA A 179 8.15 -6.29 -14.49
CA ALA A 179 7.83 -7.30 -13.50
C ALA A 179 9.10 -7.88 -12.84
N GLU A 180 10.17 -8.08 -13.61
CA GLU A 180 11.45 -8.56 -13.09
C GLU A 180 12.08 -7.62 -12.05
N ASN A 181 11.95 -6.29 -12.26
CA ASN A 181 12.45 -5.29 -11.34
C ASN A 181 11.63 -5.33 -10.03
N GLN A 182 10.32 -5.45 -10.13
CA GLN A 182 9.44 -5.57 -8.97
C GLN A 182 9.75 -6.85 -8.18
N LEU A 183 9.84 -8.00 -8.85
CA LEU A 183 10.16 -9.29 -8.23
C LEU A 183 11.54 -9.25 -7.54
N ARG A 184 12.52 -8.57 -8.13
CA ARG A 184 13.84 -8.38 -7.51
C ARG A 184 13.75 -7.53 -6.27
N ALA A 185 13.09 -6.36 -6.35
CA ALA A 185 12.95 -5.44 -5.24
C ALA A 185 12.31 -6.11 -4.02
N TRP A 186 11.23 -6.86 -4.25
CA TRP A 186 10.50 -7.52 -3.16
C TRP A 186 11.22 -8.74 -2.60
N ARG A 187 11.98 -9.47 -3.43
CA ARG A 187 12.85 -10.55 -2.95
C ARG A 187 13.99 -10.02 -2.08
N GLU A 188 14.61 -8.90 -2.46
CA GLU A 188 15.66 -8.24 -1.67
C GLU A 188 15.12 -7.70 -0.34
N ALA A 189 13.84 -7.32 -0.29
CA ALA A 189 13.16 -6.86 0.90
C ALA A 189 12.54 -7.99 1.76
N ASP A 190 12.68 -9.26 1.35
CA ASP A 190 12.07 -10.44 2.00
C ASP A 190 10.54 -10.33 2.15
N VAL A 191 9.87 -9.69 1.18
CA VAL A 191 8.41 -9.53 1.16
C VAL A 191 7.78 -10.62 0.29
N PRO A 192 6.76 -11.35 0.78
CA PRO A 192 6.01 -12.33 0.00
C PRO A 192 5.39 -11.71 -1.26
N VAL A 193 5.51 -12.39 -2.40
CA VAL A 193 5.00 -11.91 -3.68
C VAL A 193 3.93 -12.83 -4.23
N LYS A 194 2.78 -12.25 -4.59
CA LYS A 194 1.73 -12.88 -5.38
C LYS A 194 1.78 -12.37 -6.82
N VAL A 195 2.10 -13.24 -7.76
CA VAL A 195 2.07 -12.91 -9.19
C VAL A 195 0.66 -13.11 -9.74
N ILE A 196 0.16 -12.13 -10.47
CA ILE A 196 -1.13 -12.18 -11.16
C ILE A 196 -0.95 -11.95 -12.66
N ALA A 197 -1.84 -12.51 -13.46
CA ALA A 197 -1.85 -12.24 -14.89
C ALA A 197 -2.40 -10.84 -15.17
N GLY A 198 -1.78 -10.09 -16.09
CA GLY A 198 -2.28 -8.80 -16.53
C GLY A 198 -1.24 -7.71 -16.67
N GLY A 199 -1.71 -6.50 -16.98
CA GLY A 199 -0.90 -5.29 -17.14
C GLY A 199 -0.70 -4.52 -15.83
N HIS A 200 -0.19 -3.29 -15.97
CA HIS A 200 0.09 -2.42 -14.83
C HIS A 200 -1.16 -2.07 -14.01
N LEU A 201 -2.32 -1.90 -14.65
CA LEU A 201 -3.60 -1.64 -13.99
C LEU A 201 -4.33 -2.96 -13.73
N PRO A 202 -4.39 -3.43 -12.47
CA PRO A 202 -5.11 -4.65 -12.11
C PRO A 202 -6.60 -4.37 -11.90
N ASP A 203 -7.40 -5.44 -11.78
CA ASP A 203 -8.76 -5.34 -11.25
C ASP A 203 -8.74 -5.06 -9.75
N PHE A 204 -8.96 -3.80 -9.38
CA PHE A 204 -8.97 -3.37 -7.97
C PHE A 204 -10.06 -4.03 -7.14
N SER A 205 -11.19 -4.43 -7.73
CA SER A 205 -12.22 -5.18 -7.02
C SER A 205 -11.68 -6.53 -6.54
N SER A 206 -10.85 -7.17 -7.36
CA SER A 206 -10.15 -8.41 -6.99
C SER A 206 -9.06 -8.18 -5.95
N ILE A 207 -8.27 -7.08 -6.11
CA ILE A 207 -7.24 -6.71 -5.12
C ILE A 207 -7.87 -6.48 -3.74
N PHE A 208 -8.94 -5.69 -3.66
CA PHE A 208 -9.60 -5.39 -2.38
C PHE A 208 -10.14 -6.65 -1.72
N ARG A 209 -10.76 -7.56 -2.48
CA ARG A 209 -11.18 -8.88 -1.95
C ARG A 209 -10.00 -9.68 -1.42
N THR A 210 -8.90 -9.76 -2.17
CA THR A 210 -7.68 -10.45 -1.73
C THR A 210 -7.18 -9.92 -0.38
N VAL A 211 -7.07 -8.60 -0.24
CA VAL A 211 -6.63 -7.95 1.02
C VAL A 211 -7.47 -8.36 2.23
N LEU A 212 -8.76 -8.66 2.02
CA LEU A 212 -9.69 -8.97 3.11
C LEU A 212 -9.85 -10.47 3.39
N THR A 213 -9.57 -11.34 2.40
CA THR A 213 -9.87 -12.76 2.46
C THR A 213 -8.68 -13.68 2.29
N ASP A 214 -7.49 -13.16 1.95
CA ASP A 214 -6.30 -13.98 1.77
C ASP A 214 -5.86 -14.57 3.12
N LYS A 215 -5.77 -15.93 3.16
CA LYS A 215 -5.47 -16.66 4.38
C LYS A 215 -4.08 -16.38 4.92
N ASP A 216 -3.10 -16.15 4.02
CA ASP A 216 -1.72 -15.86 4.41
C ASP A 216 -1.62 -14.44 4.99
N LEU A 217 -2.36 -13.50 4.42
CA LEU A 217 -2.47 -12.15 4.94
C LEU A 217 -3.20 -12.12 6.30
N VAL A 218 -4.28 -12.91 6.44
CA VAL A 218 -4.97 -13.09 7.72
C VAL A 218 -4.02 -13.74 8.73
N ALA A 219 -3.24 -14.75 8.34
CA ALA A 219 -2.26 -15.40 9.20
C ALA A 219 -1.14 -14.43 9.63
N SER A 220 -0.64 -13.56 8.74
CA SER A 220 0.36 -12.54 9.09
C SER A 220 -0.17 -11.53 10.10
N ARG A 221 -1.44 -11.12 9.96
CA ARG A 221 -2.14 -10.26 10.94
C ARG A 221 -2.22 -10.90 12.32
N PHE A 222 -2.56 -12.20 12.37
CA PHE A 222 -2.57 -12.96 13.61
C PHE A 222 -1.17 -13.12 14.20
N SER A 223 -0.16 -13.36 13.37
CA SER A 223 1.25 -13.46 13.82
C SER A 223 1.75 -12.13 14.38
N GLY A 224 1.42 -11.00 13.76
CA GLY A 224 1.72 -9.67 14.28
C GLY A 224 0.98 -9.38 15.59
N ALA A 225 -0.30 -9.78 15.70
CA ALA A 225 -1.07 -9.69 16.93
C ALA A 225 -0.51 -10.59 18.04
N ILE A 226 -0.04 -11.80 17.72
CA ILE A 226 0.63 -12.72 18.65
C ILE A 226 1.94 -12.10 19.16
N ALA A 227 2.76 -11.51 18.30
CA ALA A 227 4.00 -10.85 18.73
C ALA A 227 3.75 -9.64 19.66
N THR A 228 2.66 -8.91 19.43
CA THR A 228 2.22 -7.82 20.30
C THR A 228 1.63 -8.37 21.61
N TYR A 229 0.86 -9.46 21.52
CA TYR A 229 0.30 -10.18 22.67
C TYR A 229 1.40 -10.81 23.51
N ASP A 230 2.42 -11.43 22.92
CA ASP A 230 3.57 -12.00 23.63
C ASP A 230 4.41 -10.93 24.34
N ARG A 231 4.49 -9.72 23.79
CA ARG A 231 5.12 -8.58 24.44
C ARG A 231 4.30 -8.08 25.64
N ALA A 232 2.97 -8.01 25.53
CA ALA A 232 2.05 -7.73 26.62
C ALA A 232 2.02 -8.88 27.64
N ALA A 233 2.01 -10.14 27.17
CA ALA A 233 2.04 -11.34 27.99
C ALA A 233 3.38 -11.51 28.72
N SER A 234 4.48 -10.91 28.26
CA SER A 234 5.74 -10.89 29.03
C SER A 234 5.60 -10.07 30.32
N ILE A 235 4.86 -8.98 30.27
CA ILE A 235 4.53 -8.16 31.46
C ILE A 235 3.61 -8.94 32.39
N GLN A 236 2.57 -9.59 31.85
CA GLN A 236 1.67 -10.44 32.62
C GLN A 236 2.38 -11.64 33.26
N ARG A 237 3.30 -12.30 32.54
CA ARG A 237 4.14 -13.39 33.08
C ARG A 237 5.07 -12.87 34.15
N HIS A 238 5.65 -11.69 33.99
CA HIS A 238 6.48 -11.07 35.03
C HIS A 238 5.68 -10.75 36.29
N ILE A 239 4.48 -10.18 36.14
CA ILE A 239 3.57 -9.91 37.27
C ILE A 239 3.12 -11.22 37.95
N ALA A 240 2.76 -12.25 37.17
CA ALA A 240 2.37 -13.55 37.71
C ALA A 240 3.54 -14.23 38.45
N GLY A 241 4.77 -14.15 37.89
CA GLY A 241 5.97 -14.65 38.55
C GLY A 241 6.22 -13.95 39.91
N ARG A 242 6.06 -12.62 39.95
CA ARG A 242 6.19 -11.85 41.18
C ARG A 242 5.11 -12.16 42.22
N LEU A 243 3.88 -12.44 41.75
CA LEU A 243 2.78 -12.86 42.63
C LEU A 243 3.03 -14.24 43.21
N VAL A 244 3.58 -15.19 42.43
CA VAL A 244 3.98 -16.53 42.91
C VAL A 244 5.15 -16.43 43.90
N GLU A 245 6.15 -15.57 43.66
CA GLU A 245 7.25 -15.29 44.63
C GLU A 245 6.74 -14.67 45.92
N LEU A 246 5.71 -13.82 45.87
CA LEU A 246 5.11 -13.18 47.04
C LEU A 246 4.12 -14.10 47.77
N TRP A 247 3.54 -15.05 47.06
CA TRP A 247 2.69 -16.09 47.60
C TRP A 247 3.56 -17.31 47.90
N ASN A 248 4.15 -17.34 49.06
CA ASN A 248 4.87 -18.51 49.57
C ASN A 248 3.87 -19.37 50.38
N PRO A 249 3.20 -20.36 49.74
CA PRO A 249 2.41 -21.31 50.48
C PRO A 249 3.38 -22.10 51.34
N GLY A 250 3.24 -21.98 52.66
CA GLY A 250 3.98 -22.81 53.58
C GLY A 250 3.80 -24.30 53.27
N PRO A 251 4.67 -25.18 53.74
CA PRO A 251 4.56 -26.60 53.51
C PRO A 251 3.16 -27.05 53.94
N GLU A 252 2.44 -27.77 53.06
CA GLU A 252 1.18 -28.45 53.40
C GLU A 252 1.38 -29.26 54.64
N GLU A 253 0.75 -28.91 55.74
CA GLU A 253 0.61 -29.82 56.85
C GLU A 253 -0.17 -31.02 56.35
N SER A 254 0.47 -32.18 56.29
CA SER A 254 -0.17 -33.48 56.05
C SER A 254 -1.17 -33.71 57.18
N LEU A 255 -2.44 -33.62 56.87
CA LEU A 255 -3.51 -34.13 57.75
C LEU A 255 -3.43 -35.67 57.72
N ASP A 256 -2.92 -36.25 58.76
CA ASP A 256 -3.08 -37.67 59.09
C ASP A 256 -4.58 -37.99 59.41
#